data_962a9dae1fc6738c8a1417817b511171
#
_entry.id   962a9dae1fc6738c8a1417817b511171
#
_cell.length_a   1.000
_cell.length_b   1.000
_cell.length_c   1.000
_cell.angle_alpha   90.00
_cell.angle_beta   90.00
_cell.angle_gamma   90.00
#
_symmetry.space_group_name_H-M   'P 1'
#
loop_
_entity.id
_entity.type
_entity.pdbx_description
1 polymer ?
#
loop_
_entity_poly.entity_id
_entity_poly.type
_entity_poly.pdbx_seq_one_letter_code
_entity_poly.pdbx_strand_id
1 'polypeptide(L)'
;MAKDLIIGGFTNYDYNQLKPWVESIDECGFQGDKVLVFGNASQETLKELSDRNFKLIPMQNTNIPIHVARFLYIYEYLREHWQEYNHVITTDVKDVYFQTNPTEWLDGRLDGFKIICGSEGIRYKDESWGDENLKQCYGEYIYNLFKDNEIYNVGVLAGKAEYIKDLVFNIFTNAVNRPIPIVDQAVFNVLINTQPYKDCTYFAKQSYGWACHAGTTVDPSKIEGFRPNLTEPEPQFKDGVVYSSNGEPFCVVHQYDRVPEWKSFVMDKFNQEDESNF
;
A
#
# COMPACT_ATOMS: atom_id res chain seq x y z
N MET A 1 -7.87 24.36 6.59
CA MET A 1 -6.64 23.53 6.46
C MET A 1 -6.87 22.54 5.35
N ALA A 2 -5.85 22.21 4.56
CA ALA A 2 -5.96 21.17 3.54
C ALA A 2 -6.24 19.81 4.23
N LYS A 3 -7.11 19.00 3.62
CA LYS A 3 -7.46 17.66 4.10
C LYS A 3 -6.35 16.65 3.75
N ASP A 4 -6.44 15.45 4.27
CA ASP A 4 -5.72 14.30 3.75
C ASP A 4 -6.64 13.44 2.88
N LEU A 5 -6.06 12.60 2.04
CA LEU A 5 -6.77 11.71 1.12
C LEU A 5 -6.30 10.27 1.30
N ILE A 6 -7.23 9.33 1.44
CA ILE A 6 -6.97 7.90 1.19
C ILE A 6 -7.54 7.56 -0.18
N ILE A 7 -6.70 6.98 -1.04
CA ILE A 7 -7.10 6.59 -2.41
C ILE A 7 -6.52 5.21 -2.77
N GLY A 8 -7.37 4.36 -3.32
CA GLY A 8 -6.98 3.03 -3.79
C GLY A 8 -7.64 2.69 -5.13
N GLY A 9 -7.33 1.50 -5.65
CA GLY A 9 -7.91 1.02 -6.89
C GLY A 9 -8.27 -0.44 -6.86
N PHE A 10 -9.41 -0.82 -7.48
CA PHE A 10 -9.83 -2.21 -7.56
C PHE A 10 -10.55 -2.57 -8.85
N THR A 11 -10.63 -3.86 -9.12
CA THR A 11 -11.46 -4.44 -10.17
C THR A 11 -11.84 -5.87 -9.80
N ASN A 12 -13.08 -6.28 -10.11
CA ASN A 12 -13.59 -7.63 -9.85
C ASN A 12 -13.63 -8.05 -8.36
N TYR A 13 -13.64 -7.11 -7.43
CA TYR A 13 -13.87 -7.39 -6.01
C TYR A 13 -15.32 -7.07 -5.64
N ASP A 14 -15.91 -7.89 -4.77
CA ASP A 14 -17.15 -7.58 -4.08
C ASP A 14 -16.89 -6.76 -2.80
N TYR A 15 -17.97 -6.26 -2.19
CA TYR A 15 -17.85 -5.44 -0.99
C TYR A 15 -17.21 -6.20 0.19
N ASN A 16 -17.51 -7.50 0.36
CA ASN A 16 -16.94 -8.28 1.47
C ASN A 16 -15.42 -8.39 1.38
N GLN A 17 -14.86 -8.41 0.17
CA GLN A 17 -13.41 -8.40 -0.05
C GLN A 17 -12.77 -7.03 0.26
N LEU A 18 -13.53 -5.95 0.17
CA LEU A 18 -13.08 -4.58 0.45
C LEU A 18 -13.39 -4.15 1.89
N LYS A 19 -14.32 -4.83 2.56
CA LYS A 19 -14.87 -4.44 3.86
C LYS A 19 -13.79 -4.19 4.92
N PRO A 20 -12.78 -5.03 5.12
CA PRO A 20 -11.71 -4.76 6.09
C PRO A 20 -11.00 -3.42 5.86
N TRP A 21 -10.72 -3.09 4.61
CA TRP A 21 -10.10 -1.82 4.24
C TRP A 21 -11.06 -0.63 4.51
N VAL A 22 -12.31 -0.74 4.05
CA VAL A 22 -13.33 0.30 4.19
C VAL A 22 -13.62 0.60 5.65
N GLU A 23 -13.95 -0.42 6.44
CA GLU A 23 -14.33 -0.28 7.85
C GLU A 23 -13.16 0.21 8.71
N SER A 24 -11.94 -0.29 8.46
CA SER A 24 -10.77 0.10 9.23
C SER A 24 -10.39 1.58 9.03
N ILE A 25 -10.70 2.17 7.87
CA ILE A 25 -10.50 3.61 7.65
C ILE A 25 -11.41 4.42 8.58
N ASP A 26 -12.65 3.99 8.73
CA ASP A 26 -13.60 4.67 9.63
C ASP A 26 -13.25 4.41 11.11
N GLU A 27 -12.93 3.16 11.48
CA GLU A 27 -12.54 2.80 12.85
C GLU A 27 -11.28 3.51 13.34
N CYS A 28 -10.27 3.70 12.47
CA CYS A 28 -9.04 4.39 12.86
C CYS A 28 -9.21 5.91 13.04
N GLY A 29 -10.41 6.43 12.79
CA GLY A 29 -10.75 7.84 12.99
C GLY A 29 -10.26 8.77 11.89
N PHE A 30 -9.99 8.27 10.69
CA PHE A 30 -9.60 9.09 9.55
C PHE A 30 -10.75 10.05 9.15
N GLN A 31 -10.45 11.34 9.02
CA GLN A 31 -11.44 12.41 8.72
C GLN A 31 -11.26 13.05 7.34
N GLY A 32 -10.34 12.53 6.52
CA GLY A 32 -10.08 13.04 5.18
C GLY A 32 -11.04 12.49 4.13
N ASP A 33 -10.75 12.79 2.88
CA ASP A 33 -11.52 12.28 1.75
C ASP A 33 -11.14 10.84 1.43
N LYS A 34 -12.12 10.05 1.00
CA LYS A 34 -11.98 8.64 0.61
C LYS A 34 -12.33 8.48 -0.86
N VAL A 35 -11.40 7.99 -1.67
CA VAL A 35 -11.58 7.85 -3.12
C VAL A 35 -11.20 6.44 -3.57
N LEU A 36 -12.00 5.86 -4.44
CA LEU A 36 -11.70 4.60 -5.11
C LEU A 36 -11.80 4.74 -6.62
N VAL A 37 -10.71 4.41 -7.32
CA VAL A 37 -10.75 4.19 -8.76
C VAL A 37 -11.12 2.72 -9.02
N PHE A 38 -12.08 2.45 -9.91
CA PHE A 38 -12.58 1.11 -10.08
C PHE A 38 -12.75 0.71 -11.55
N GLY A 39 -12.47 -0.55 -11.84
CA GLY A 39 -12.76 -1.18 -13.12
C GLY A 39 -14.13 -1.86 -13.11
N ASN A 40 -14.15 -3.16 -13.29
CA ASN A 40 -15.39 -3.92 -13.21
C ASN A 40 -15.82 -4.13 -11.75
N ALA A 41 -17.05 -3.69 -11.41
CA ALA A 41 -17.64 -3.83 -10.09
C ALA A 41 -19.16 -3.99 -10.20
N SER A 42 -19.79 -4.71 -9.26
CA SER A 42 -21.25 -4.83 -9.20
C SER A 42 -21.89 -3.52 -8.72
N GLN A 43 -23.13 -3.27 -9.13
CA GLN A 43 -23.91 -2.12 -8.65
C GLN A 43 -24.11 -2.15 -7.13
N GLU A 44 -24.22 -3.33 -6.55
CA GLU A 44 -24.31 -3.55 -5.11
C GLU A 44 -23.05 -3.05 -4.41
N THR A 45 -21.87 -3.52 -4.86
CA THR A 45 -20.56 -3.05 -4.31
C THR A 45 -20.41 -1.54 -4.42
N LEU A 46 -20.76 -0.95 -5.57
CA LEU A 46 -20.66 0.49 -5.77
C LEU A 46 -21.62 1.28 -4.85
N LYS A 47 -22.82 0.73 -4.63
CA LYS A 47 -23.77 1.33 -3.70
C LYS A 47 -23.27 1.31 -2.27
N GLU A 48 -22.80 0.17 -1.77
CA GLU A 48 -22.23 0.03 -0.42
C GLU A 48 -21.08 1.03 -0.18
N LEU A 49 -20.16 1.15 -1.15
CA LEU A 49 -19.06 2.10 -1.07
C LEU A 49 -19.54 3.55 -1.07
N SER A 50 -20.55 3.89 -1.89
CA SER A 50 -21.14 5.23 -1.93
C SER A 50 -21.84 5.57 -0.61
N ASP A 51 -22.58 4.62 -0.02
CA ASP A 51 -23.26 4.79 1.27
C ASP A 51 -22.26 5.04 2.43
N ARG A 52 -20.98 4.63 2.25
CA ARG A 52 -19.84 4.89 3.16
C ARG A 52 -19.04 6.15 2.80
N ASN A 53 -19.61 7.03 1.97
CA ASN A 53 -19.02 8.30 1.54
C ASN A 53 -17.72 8.16 0.73
N PHE A 54 -17.53 7.06 -0.01
CA PHE A 54 -16.47 6.97 -0.98
C PHE A 54 -16.82 7.70 -2.28
N LYS A 55 -15.92 8.54 -2.77
CA LYS A 55 -15.99 9.06 -4.14
C LYS A 55 -15.49 7.97 -5.08
N LEU A 56 -16.34 7.57 -6.02
CA LEU A 56 -16.06 6.46 -6.95
C LEU A 56 -15.75 7.00 -8.34
N ILE A 57 -14.62 6.58 -8.91
CA ILE A 57 -14.13 7.03 -10.21
C ILE A 57 -13.97 5.82 -11.13
N PRO A 58 -14.78 5.71 -12.18
CA PRO A 58 -14.67 4.59 -13.10
C PRO A 58 -13.41 4.68 -13.94
N MET A 59 -12.66 3.58 -14.00
CA MET A 59 -11.58 3.41 -14.95
C MET A 59 -12.15 2.99 -16.31
N GLN A 60 -11.63 3.55 -17.38
CA GLN A 60 -11.95 3.06 -18.71
C GLN A 60 -11.43 1.62 -18.86
N ASN A 61 -12.15 0.82 -19.63
CA ASN A 61 -11.70 -0.55 -19.93
C ASN A 61 -10.40 -0.51 -20.73
N THR A 62 -9.30 -0.86 -20.09
CA THR A 62 -7.98 -0.94 -20.70
C THR A 62 -7.46 -2.38 -20.58
N ASN A 63 -6.61 -2.80 -21.51
CA ASN A 63 -5.90 -4.08 -21.41
C ASN A 63 -4.71 -4.00 -20.42
N ILE A 64 -4.56 -2.88 -19.71
CA ILE A 64 -3.48 -2.69 -18.74
C ILE A 64 -3.89 -3.36 -17.42
N PRO A 65 -3.03 -4.21 -16.83
CA PRO A 65 -3.32 -4.81 -15.54
C PRO A 65 -3.61 -3.78 -14.44
N ILE A 66 -4.54 -4.09 -13.55
CA ILE A 66 -5.02 -3.15 -12.52
C ILE A 66 -3.90 -2.58 -11.65
N HIS A 67 -2.91 -3.40 -11.27
CA HIS A 67 -1.78 -2.96 -10.45
C HIS A 67 -0.88 -1.91 -11.13
N VAL A 68 -0.99 -1.76 -12.47
CA VAL A 68 -0.36 -0.65 -13.22
C VAL A 68 -1.38 0.43 -13.54
N ALA A 69 -2.57 0.05 -14.03
CA ALA A 69 -3.60 1.00 -14.47
C ALA A 69 -4.07 1.94 -13.36
N ARG A 70 -4.19 1.45 -12.11
CA ARG A 70 -4.63 2.28 -10.98
C ARG A 70 -3.81 3.56 -10.81
N PHE A 71 -2.51 3.51 -11.06
CA PHE A 71 -1.63 4.68 -10.91
C PHE A 71 -1.94 5.79 -11.91
N LEU A 72 -2.37 5.45 -13.13
CA LEU A 72 -2.84 6.44 -14.09
C LEU A 72 -4.10 7.16 -13.57
N TYR A 73 -5.10 6.42 -13.11
CA TYR A 73 -6.37 7.00 -12.67
C TYR A 73 -6.25 7.75 -11.34
N ILE A 74 -5.36 7.31 -10.45
CA ILE A 74 -4.97 8.07 -9.26
C ILE A 74 -4.31 9.38 -9.67
N TYR A 75 -3.40 9.36 -10.66
CA TYR A 75 -2.80 10.58 -11.20
C TYR A 75 -3.83 11.52 -11.82
N GLU A 76 -4.74 11.01 -12.65
CA GLU A 76 -5.79 11.83 -13.28
C GLU A 76 -6.64 12.55 -12.24
N TYR A 77 -7.01 11.86 -11.16
CA TYR A 77 -7.70 12.48 -10.04
C TYR A 77 -6.84 13.54 -9.35
N LEU A 78 -5.61 13.19 -8.99
CA LEU A 78 -4.72 14.11 -8.28
C LEU A 78 -4.30 15.30 -9.14
N ARG A 79 -4.17 15.15 -10.45
CA ARG A 79 -3.85 16.27 -11.37
C ARG A 79 -4.85 17.43 -11.20
N GLU A 80 -6.11 17.14 -10.94
CA GLU A 80 -7.18 18.12 -10.80
C GLU A 80 -7.38 18.58 -9.35
N HIS A 81 -7.04 17.72 -8.36
CA HIS A 81 -7.43 17.90 -6.96
C HIS A 81 -6.26 17.99 -5.96
N TRP A 82 -5.02 17.79 -6.35
CA TRP A 82 -3.89 17.69 -5.41
C TRP A 82 -3.76 18.87 -4.45
N GLN A 83 -4.13 20.08 -4.87
CA GLN A 83 -4.07 21.29 -4.06
C GLN A 83 -5.06 21.31 -2.88
N GLU A 84 -6.07 20.44 -2.93
CA GLU A 84 -7.06 20.28 -1.85
C GLU A 84 -6.48 19.47 -0.68
N TYR A 85 -5.38 18.74 -0.91
CA TYR A 85 -4.84 17.78 0.04
C TYR A 85 -3.45 18.15 0.55
N ASN A 86 -3.22 17.87 1.84
CA ASN A 86 -1.91 17.95 2.46
C ASN A 86 -1.12 16.66 2.22
N HIS A 87 -1.69 15.51 2.63
CA HIS A 87 -1.13 14.20 2.37
C HIS A 87 -2.07 13.36 1.51
N VAL A 88 -1.49 12.47 0.72
CA VAL A 88 -2.18 11.40 0.01
C VAL A 88 -1.61 10.08 0.49
N ILE A 89 -2.49 9.18 0.91
CA ILE A 89 -2.19 7.80 1.27
C ILE A 89 -2.81 6.92 0.18
N THR A 90 -2.00 6.22 -0.60
CA THR A 90 -2.47 5.26 -1.60
C THR A 90 -2.09 3.85 -1.18
N THR A 91 -3.06 2.94 -1.21
CA THR A 91 -2.86 1.55 -0.77
C THR A 91 -3.50 0.56 -1.73
N ASP A 92 -3.06 -0.69 -1.66
CA ASP A 92 -3.87 -1.82 -2.05
C ASP A 92 -5.14 -1.86 -1.18
N VAL A 93 -6.19 -2.52 -1.63
CA VAL A 93 -7.50 -2.39 -0.96
C VAL A 93 -8.11 -3.71 -0.51
N LYS A 94 -7.61 -4.85 -0.99
CA LYS A 94 -8.17 -6.16 -0.67
C LYS A 94 -7.57 -6.75 0.61
N ASP A 95 -6.27 -6.58 0.77
CA ASP A 95 -5.46 -7.23 1.79
C ASP A 95 -4.74 -6.22 2.70
N VAL A 96 -5.36 -5.06 2.86
CA VAL A 96 -4.88 -3.95 3.71
C VAL A 96 -5.94 -3.58 4.73
N TYR A 97 -5.53 -3.26 5.95
CA TYR A 97 -6.36 -2.57 6.93
C TYR A 97 -5.54 -1.58 7.77
N PHE A 98 -6.21 -0.58 8.31
CA PHE A 98 -5.60 0.45 9.16
C PHE A 98 -5.80 0.10 10.64
N GLN A 99 -4.75 0.21 11.44
CA GLN A 99 -4.84 0.04 12.89
C GLN A 99 -4.87 1.38 13.63
N THR A 100 -4.24 2.40 13.06
CA THR A 100 -4.22 3.76 13.63
C THR A 100 -4.43 4.79 12.55
N ASN A 101 -4.77 6.02 12.94
CA ASN A 101 -5.04 7.11 12.02
C ASN A 101 -3.77 7.51 11.25
N PRO A 102 -3.72 7.35 9.92
CA PRO A 102 -2.53 7.66 9.14
C PRO A 102 -2.21 9.16 9.10
N THR A 103 -3.19 10.06 9.23
CA THR A 103 -2.94 11.50 9.35
C THR A 103 -2.16 11.82 10.61
N GLU A 104 -2.59 11.29 11.76
CA GLU A 104 -1.91 11.48 13.04
C GLU A 104 -0.52 10.85 13.04
N TRP A 105 -0.38 9.69 12.37
CA TRP A 105 0.91 9.03 12.26
C TRP A 105 1.90 9.86 11.44
N LEU A 106 1.46 10.46 10.33
CA LEU A 106 2.28 11.28 9.44
C LEU A 106 2.65 12.64 10.05
N ASP A 107 1.80 13.17 10.93
CA ASP A 107 2.01 14.47 11.57
C ASP A 107 3.30 14.47 12.40
N GLY A 108 4.22 15.36 12.04
CA GLY A 108 5.52 15.51 12.71
C GLY A 108 6.55 14.42 12.39
N ARG A 109 6.20 13.37 11.64
CA ARG A 109 7.14 12.28 11.30
C ARG A 109 7.74 12.40 9.91
N LEU A 110 7.10 13.15 9.02
CA LEU A 110 7.65 13.41 7.67
C LEU A 110 8.67 14.58 7.62
N ASP A 111 9.16 15.06 8.75
CA ASP A 111 10.03 16.24 8.85
C ASP A 111 11.10 16.29 7.76
N GLY A 112 10.94 17.24 6.83
CA GLY A 112 11.85 17.42 5.69
C GLY A 112 11.62 16.47 4.51
N PHE A 113 10.98 15.31 4.70
CA PHE A 113 10.65 14.35 3.65
C PHE A 113 9.30 14.67 3.00
N LYS A 114 9.11 14.14 1.79
CA LYS A 114 7.91 14.37 0.98
C LYS A 114 7.13 13.09 0.67
N ILE A 115 7.81 11.95 0.75
CA ILE A 115 7.28 10.62 0.46
C ILE A 115 7.66 9.71 1.61
N ILE A 116 6.82 8.76 1.96
CA ILE A 116 7.13 7.65 2.87
C ILE A 116 6.73 6.33 2.24
N CYS A 117 7.58 5.33 2.42
CA CYS A 117 7.33 3.95 2.02
C CYS A 117 7.82 2.99 3.12
N GLY A 118 7.16 1.84 3.25
CA GLY A 118 7.49 0.82 4.23
C GLY A 118 8.40 -0.26 3.65
N SER A 119 9.45 -0.61 4.41
CA SER A 119 10.33 -1.73 4.07
C SER A 119 9.62 -3.07 4.25
N GLU A 120 9.90 -4.03 3.36
CA GLU A 120 9.56 -5.44 3.54
C GLU A 120 10.55 -6.17 4.47
N GLY A 121 11.54 -5.48 5.01
CA GLY A 121 12.54 -6.04 5.91
C GLY A 121 13.49 -7.06 5.27
N ILE A 122 13.62 -7.05 3.95
CA ILE A 122 14.50 -7.94 3.18
C ILE A 122 15.06 -7.20 1.96
N ARG A 123 16.21 -7.65 1.46
CA ARG A 123 16.84 -7.09 0.26
C ARG A 123 16.40 -7.83 -0.99
N TYR A 124 16.50 -7.17 -2.14
CA TYR A 124 16.14 -7.78 -3.43
C TYR A 124 16.83 -9.12 -3.66
N LYS A 125 18.15 -9.20 -3.50
CA LYS A 125 18.94 -10.44 -3.71
C LYS A 125 18.55 -11.60 -2.78
N ASP A 126 17.87 -11.33 -1.70
CA ASP A 126 17.53 -12.30 -0.64
C ASP A 126 16.05 -12.73 -0.72
N GLU A 127 15.23 -12.07 -1.56
CA GLU A 127 13.81 -12.38 -1.81
C GLU A 127 13.64 -12.85 -3.26
N SER A 128 13.37 -14.12 -3.45
CA SER A 128 13.46 -14.78 -4.77
C SER A 128 12.54 -14.20 -5.82
N TRP A 129 11.31 -13.80 -5.45
CA TRP A 129 10.37 -13.21 -6.40
C TRP A 129 10.79 -11.79 -6.80
N GLY A 130 11.17 -10.95 -5.86
CA GLY A 130 11.62 -9.58 -6.12
C GLY A 130 12.93 -9.56 -6.91
N ASP A 131 13.88 -10.46 -6.57
CA ASP A 131 15.13 -10.64 -7.30
C ASP A 131 14.88 -10.89 -8.79
N GLU A 132 14.07 -11.89 -9.10
CA GLU A 132 13.73 -12.25 -10.48
C GLU A 132 12.90 -11.14 -11.16
N ASN A 133 11.94 -10.55 -10.47
CA ASN A 133 11.10 -9.48 -10.99
C ASN A 133 11.93 -8.25 -11.39
N LEU A 134 12.88 -7.84 -10.56
CA LEU A 134 13.76 -6.72 -10.86
C LEU A 134 14.65 -7.01 -12.08
N LYS A 135 15.20 -8.22 -12.19
CA LYS A 135 15.99 -8.65 -13.35
C LYS A 135 15.20 -8.66 -14.64
N GLN A 136 14.00 -9.26 -14.60
CA GLN A 136 13.13 -9.32 -15.79
C GLN A 136 12.64 -7.94 -16.20
N CYS A 137 12.36 -7.06 -15.23
CA CYS A 137 11.87 -5.72 -15.49
C CYS A 137 12.94 -4.80 -16.09
N TYR A 138 14.17 -4.86 -15.62
CA TYR A 138 15.21 -3.89 -15.93
C TYR A 138 16.51 -4.45 -16.50
N GLY A 139 16.71 -5.76 -16.48
CA GLY A 139 17.94 -6.41 -16.91
C GLY A 139 19.09 -6.32 -15.87
N GLU A 140 20.16 -7.05 -16.16
CA GLU A 140 21.29 -7.26 -15.23
C GLU A 140 21.99 -5.96 -14.81
N TYR A 141 22.07 -4.97 -15.67
CA TYR A 141 22.77 -3.72 -15.34
C TYR A 141 22.08 -2.99 -14.19
N ILE A 142 20.79 -2.73 -14.31
CA ILE A 142 19.99 -2.05 -13.28
C ILE A 142 19.86 -2.94 -12.03
N TYR A 143 19.63 -4.24 -12.21
CA TYR A 143 19.59 -5.19 -11.12
C TYR A 143 20.86 -5.08 -10.23
N ASN A 144 22.04 -5.06 -10.82
CA ASN A 144 23.29 -4.97 -10.07
C ASN A 144 23.47 -3.66 -9.29
N LEU A 145 22.76 -2.59 -9.69
CA LEU A 145 22.75 -1.34 -8.93
C LEU A 145 21.84 -1.38 -7.69
N PHE A 146 20.76 -2.19 -7.71
CA PHE A 146 19.72 -2.15 -6.69
C PHE A 146 19.54 -3.44 -5.88
N LYS A 147 20.15 -4.55 -6.25
CA LYS A 147 19.99 -5.86 -5.60
C LYS A 147 20.30 -5.88 -4.10
N ASP A 148 21.15 -4.98 -3.63
CA ASP A 148 21.56 -4.87 -2.23
C ASP A 148 20.65 -3.90 -1.42
N ASN A 149 19.69 -3.22 -2.07
CA ASN A 149 18.73 -2.38 -1.40
C ASN A 149 17.61 -3.22 -0.78
N GLU A 150 17.04 -2.74 0.32
CA GLU A 150 15.78 -3.27 0.85
C GLU A 150 14.64 -3.08 -0.15
N ILE A 151 13.70 -4.00 -0.14
CA ILE A 151 12.46 -3.90 -0.91
C ILE A 151 11.48 -3.01 -0.14
N TYR A 152 10.96 -1.98 -0.79
CA TYR A 152 9.87 -1.15 -0.31
C TYR A 152 8.60 -1.46 -1.06
N ASN A 153 7.53 -1.77 -0.32
CA ASN A 153 6.31 -2.26 -0.93
C ASN A 153 5.44 -1.10 -1.45
N VAL A 154 5.08 -1.17 -2.73
CA VAL A 154 4.25 -0.16 -3.40
C VAL A 154 2.77 -0.22 -3.03
N GLY A 155 2.36 -1.29 -2.37
CA GLY A 155 0.99 -1.48 -1.88
C GLY A 155 0.60 -0.58 -0.70
N VAL A 156 1.56 0.15 -0.08
CA VAL A 156 1.30 1.19 0.91
C VAL A 156 2.30 2.32 0.71
N LEU A 157 1.83 3.43 0.18
CA LEU A 157 2.63 4.60 -0.18
C LEU A 157 1.92 5.86 0.29
N ALA A 158 2.64 6.80 0.91
CA ALA A 158 2.06 8.07 1.31
C ALA A 158 3.06 9.24 1.18
N GLY A 159 2.54 10.45 1.26
CA GLY A 159 3.37 11.66 1.25
C GLY A 159 2.58 12.92 0.91
N LYS A 160 3.30 14.00 0.68
CA LYS A 160 2.72 15.26 0.24
C LYS A 160 2.04 15.11 -1.12
N ALA A 161 0.84 15.65 -1.26
CA ALA A 161 -0.03 15.45 -2.41
C ALA A 161 0.64 15.75 -3.76
N GLU A 162 1.43 16.83 -3.84
CA GLU A 162 2.19 17.20 -5.03
C GLU A 162 3.17 16.09 -5.45
N TYR A 163 3.91 15.55 -4.49
CA TYR A 163 4.94 14.53 -4.75
C TYR A 163 4.32 13.17 -5.08
N ILE A 164 3.25 12.78 -4.39
CA ILE A 164 2.52 11.53 -4.70
C ILE A 164 1.91 11.61 -6.09
N LYS A 165 1.31 12.74 -6.48
CA LYS A 165 0.78 12.94 -7.84
C LYS A 165 1.84 12.66 -8.91
N ASP A 166 3.04 13.22 -8.75
CA ASP A 166 4.10 13.06 -9.73
C ASP A 166 4.71 11.63 -9.69
N LEU A 167 4.84 11.05 -8.50
CA LEU A 167 5.36 9.70 -8.33
C LEU A 167 4.45 8.64 -8.96
N VAL A 168 3.13 8.69 -8.72
CA VAL A 168 2.20 7.71 -9.32
C VAL A 168 2.17 7.79 -10.84
N PHE A 169 2.29 9.00 -11.41
CA PHE A 169 2.44 9.16 -12.86
C PHE A 169 3.73 8.53 -13.36
N ASN A 170 4.84 8.73 -12.66
CA ASN A 170 6.12 8.13 -13.03
C ASN A 170 6.11 6.59 -12.87
N ILE A 171 5.42 6.06 -11.84
CA ILE A 171 5.22 4.60 -11.73
C ILE A 171 4.47 4.10 -12.97
N PHE A 172 3.34 4.70 -13.33
CA PHE A 172 2.56 4.30 -14.50
C PHE A 172 3.39 4.33 -15.78
N THR A 173 4.01 5.46 -16.10
CA THR A 173 4.73 5.64 -17.37
C THR A 173 5.94 4.74 -17.52
N ASN A 174 6.59 4.38 -16.41
CA ASN A 174 7.69 3.44 -16.41
C ASN A 174 7.24 1.97 -16.39
N ALA A 175 6.09 1.66 -15.80
CA ALA A 175 5.55 0.30 -15.71
C ALA A 175 4.88 -0.18 -16.99
N VAL A 176 4.11 0.68 -17.68
CA VAL A 176 3.25 0.30 -18.83
C VAL A 176 4.02 -0.28 -19.99
N ASN A 177 5.30 0.03 -20.14
CA ASN A 177 6.16 -0.41 -21.23
C ASN A 177 7.09 -1.58 -20.84
N ARG A 178 6.92 -2.19 -19.67
CA ARG A 178 7.77 -3.31 -19.26
C ARG A 178 7.27 -4.64 -19.82
N PRO A 179 8.19 -5.60 -20.01
CA PRO A 179 7.86 -6.85 -20.73
C PRO A 179 7.08 -7.87 -19.88
N ILE A 180 6.88 -7.60 -18.61
CA ILE A 180 6.17 -8.50 -17.67
C ILE A 180 4.98 -7.76 -17.03
N PRO A 181 3.92 -8.48 -16.63
CA PRO A 181 2.66 -7.84 -16.20
C PRO A 181 2.71 -7.21 -14.81
N ILE A 182 3.50 -7.76 -13.88
CA ILE A 182 3.59 -7.26 -12.49
C ILE A 182 4.96 -6.61 -12.30
N VAL A 183 5.00 -5.30 -12.41
CA VAL A 183 6.26 -4.53 -12.46
C VAL A 183 6.25 -3.30 -11.56
N ASP A 184 5.10 -2.94 -11.03
CA ASP A 184 4.90 -1.72 -10.27
C ASP A 184 5.85 -1.61 -9.07
N GLN A 185 6.09 -2.70 -8.35
CA GLN A 185 7.01 -2.70 -7.22
C GLN A 185 8.47 -2.51 -7.65
N ALA A 186 8.94 -3.18 -8.70
CA ALA A 186 10.30 -2.99 -9.22
C ALA A 186 10.49 -1.55 -9.73
N VAL A 187 9.51 -1.02 -10.47
CA VAL A 187 9.52 0.35 -10.97
C VAL A 187 9.54 1.35 -9.82
N PHE A 188 8.67 1.17 -8.83
CA PHE A 188 8.62 2.02 -7.64
C PHE A 188 9.97 2.07 -6.92
N ASN A 189 10.58 0.91 -6.65
CA ASN A 189 11.86 0.83 -5.96
C ASN A 189 13.01 1.49 -6.73
N VAL A 190 13.04 1.36 -8.06
CA VAL A 190 14.03 2.08 -8.88
C VAL A 190 13.81 3.58 -8.79
N LEU A 191 12.57 4.06 -8.88
CA LEU A 191 12.25 5.49 -8.80
C LEU A 191 12.66 6.10 -7.46
N ILE A 192 12.24 5.51 -6.34
CA ILE A 192 12.53 6.07 -5.00
C ILE A 192 14.00 6.00 -4.61
N ASN A 193 14.78 5.11 -5.21
CA ASN A 193 16.22 5.01 -5.00
C ASN A 193 17.05 5.84 -5.99
N THR A 194 16.42 6.60 -6.88
CA THR A 194 17.06 7.50 -7.83
C THR A 194 16.55 8.94 -7.68
N GLN A 195 17.35 9.89 -8.18
CA GLN A 195 16.92 11.29 -8.18
C GLN A 195 15.74 11.52 -9.16
N PRO A 196 14.81 12.42 -8.83
CA PRO A 196 14.79 13.33 -7.66
C PRO A 196 14.19 12.75 -6.38
N TYR A 197 13.60 11.55 -6.42
CA TYR A 197 12.83 11.01 -5.29
C TYR A 197 13.69 10.57 -4.11
N LYS A 198 14.91 10.08 -4.35
CA LYS A 198 15.78 9.54 -3.31
C LYS A 198 15.98 10.49 -2.12
N ASP A 199 16.18 11.77 -2.39
CA ASP A 199 16.50 12.75 -1.35
C ASP A 199 15.26 13.25 -0.57
N CYS A 200 14.07 12.97 -1.08
CA CYS A 200 12.82 13.37 -0.45
C CYS A 200 11.96 12.20 0.06
N THR A 201 12.46 10.97 -0.03
CA THR A 201 11.78 9.77 0.46
C THR A 201 12.26 9.39 1.85
N TYR A 202 11.31 9.22 2.77
CA TYR A 202 11.54 8.60 4.07
C TYR A 202 11.39 7.08 3.92
N PHE A 203 12.50 6.39 3.98
CA PHE A 203 12.59 4.93 3.90
C PHE A 203 12.28 4.32 5.27
N ALA A 204 10.99 4.11 5.56
CA ALA A 204 10.56 3.63 6.86
C ALA A 204 10.92 2.16 7.04
N LYS A 205 11.74 1.87 8.04
CA LYS A 205 11.97 0.51 8.52
C LYS A 205 10.72 -0.03 9.20
N GLN A 206 10.60 -1.36 9.30
CA GLN A 206 9.45 -1.98 9.98
C GLN A 206 9.36 -1.54 11.45
N SER A 207 10.49 -1.39 12.14
CA SER A 207 10.53 -0.93 13.52
C SER A 207 9.89 0.45 13.76
N TYR A 208 9.70 1.25 12.69
CA TYR A 208 9.05 2.55 12.80
C TYR A 208 7.52 2.51 12.82
N GLY A 209 6.92 1.35 12.57
CA GLY A 209 5.47 1.15 12.71
C GLY A 209 4.62 1.84 11.62
N TRP A 210 5.19 2.23 10.46
CA TRP A 210 4.38 2.78 9.37
C TRP A 210 3.52 1.70 8.70
N ALA A 211 4.15 0.72 8.06
CA ALA A 211 3.45 -0.33 7.36
C ALA A 211 4.12 -1.69 7.61
N CYS A 212 3.31 -2.67 8.00
CA CYS A 212 3.70 -4.08 8.04
C CYS A 212 3.39 -4.74 6.70
N HIS A 213 4.35 -5.41 6.10
CA HIS A 213 4.17 -6.22 4.88
C HIS A 213 4.29 -7.70 5.24
N ALA A 214 3.16 -8.29 5.62
CA ALA A 214 3.09 -9.65 6.17
C ALA A 214 3.49 -10.74 5.17
N GLY A 215 3.28 -10.52 3.89
CA GLY A 215 3.58 -11.48 2.83
C GLY A 215 5.07 -11.83 2.69
N THR A 216 5.97 -11.05 3.28
CA THR A 216 7.40 -11.32 3.29
C THR A 216 7.89 -11.69 4.69
N THR A 217 7.42 -10.96 5.70
CA THR A 217 8.02 -10.99 7.03
C THR A 217 7.45 -12.04 7.97
N VAL A 218 6.23 -12.53 7.73
CA VAL A 218 5.56 -13.52 8.59
C VAL A 218 4.71 -14.54 7.82
N ASP A 219 4.74 -14.53 6.48
CA ASP A 219 4.04 -15.55 5.68
C ASP A 219 4.60 -16.95 6.00
N PRO A 220 3.80 -17.87 6.60
CA PRO A 220 4.27 -19.18 7.02
C PRO A 220 4.84 -20.03 5.88
N SER A 221 4.44 -19.74 4.64
CA SER A 221 4.92 -20.46 3.46
C SER A 221 6.33 -20.06 3.01
N LYS A 222 6.82 -18.90 3.48
CA LYS A 222 8.08 -18.28 3.00
C LYS A 222 9.07 -17.97 4.11
N ILE A 223 8.60 -17.62 5.29
CA ILE A 223 9.41 -17.02 6.36
C ILE A 223 10.61 -17.89 6.76
N GLU A 224 10.48 -19.21 6.77
CA GLU A 224 11.59 -20.10 7.10
C GLU A 224 12.81 -19.88 6.20
N GLY A 225 12.59 -19.63 4.90
CA GLY A 225 13.66 -19.34 3.94
C GLY A 225 14.18 -17.90 4.04
N PHE A 226 13.36 -16.95 4.47
CA PHE A 226 13.73 -15.53 4.53
C PHE A 226 14.34 -15.12 5.86
N ARG A 227 13.97 -15.77 6.96
CA ARG A 227 14.39 -15.43 8.34
C ARG A 227 15.88 -15.15 8.50
N PRO A 228 16.83 -15.91 7.90
CA PRO A 228 18.26 -15.62 8.01
C PRO A 228 18.69 -14.29 7.37
N ASN A 229 17.88 -13.76 6.44
CA ASN A 229 18.20 -12.58 5.64
C ASN A 229 17.33 -11.37 5.99
N LEU A 230 16.42 -11.49 6.96
CA LEU A 230 15.62 -10.36 7.42
C LEU A 230 16.54 -9.28 7.99
N THR A 231 16.27 -8.03 7.63
CA THR A 231 17.04 -6.86 8.10
C THR A 231 16.58 -6.36 9.47
N GLU A 232 15.38 -6.78 9.90
CA GLU A 232 14.79 -6.45 11.19
C GLU A 232 14.01 -7.66 11.75
N PRO A 233 13.74 -7.70 13.08
CA PRO A 233 12.92 -8.75 13.68
C PRO A 233 11.50 -8.79 13.10
N GLU A 234 10.91 -9.98 13.12
CA GLU A 234 9.54 -10.21 12.65
C GLU A 234 8.51 -9.37 13.45
N PRO A 235 7.46 -8.85 12.79
CA PRO A 235 6.32 -8.25 13.49
C PRO A 235 5.63 -9.27 14.39
N GLN A 236 4.99 -8.77 15.45
CA GLN A 236 4.29 -9.59 16.44
C GLN A 236 2.78 -9.32 16.38
N PHE A 237 1.99 -10.39 16.34
CA PHE A 237 0.54 -10.30 16.46
C PHE A 237 0.15 -10.65 17.90
N LYS A 238 -0.51 -9.72 18.58
CA LYS A 238 -0.94 -9.90 19.97
C LYS A 238 -2.24 -9.16 20.21
N ASP A 239 -3.21 -9.84 20.81
CA ASP A 239 -4.51 -9.28 21.21
C ASP A 239 -5.22 -8.54 20.04
N GLY A 240 -5.10 -9.07 18.81
CA GLY A 240 -5.72 -8.50 17.62
C GLY A 240 -4.98 -7.31 17.01
N VAL A 241 -3.79 -6.99 17.47
CA VAL A 241 -2.96 -5.90 16.98
C VAL A 241 -1.60 -6.41 16.50
N VAL A 242 -1.15 -5.90 15.36
CA VAL A 242 0.18 -6.16 14.80
C VAL A 242 1.14 -5.09 15.30
N TYR A 243 2.19 -5.51 15.99
CA TYR A 243 3.21 -4.63 16.58
C TYR A 243 4.54 -4.75 15.84
N SER A 244 5.24 -3.64 15.75
CA SER A 244 6.64 -3.60 15.33
C SER A 244 7.57 -4.17 16.40
N SER A 245 8.82 -4.40 16.03
CA SER A 245 9.86 -4.85 16.97
C SER A 245 10.11 -3.86 18.13
N ASN A 246 9.73 -2.61 17.98
CA ASN A 246 9.79 -1.58 19.03
C ASN A 246 8.56 -1.58 19.95
N GLY A 247 7.58 -2.46 19.71
CA GLY A 247 6.35 -2.56 20.51
C GLY A 247 5.31 -1.49 20.16
N GLU A 248 5.48 -0.75 19.07
CA GLU A 248 4.46 0.18 18.56
C GLU A 248 3.52 -0.55 17.58
N PRO A 249 2.21 -0.29 17.61
CA PRO A 249 1.31 -0.82 16.59
C PRO A 249 1.68 -0.24 15.22
N PHE A 250 1.62 -1.08 14.18
CA PHE A 250 1.71 -0.57 12.82
C PHE A 250 0.51 0.29 12.49
N CYS A 251 0.75 1.38 11.75
CA CYS A 251 -0.34 2.21 11.25
C CYS A 251 -1.17 1.44 10.21
N VAL A 252 -0.51 0.77 9.28
CA VAL A 252 -1.13 -0.01 8.21
C VAL A 252 -0.60 -1.43 8.23
N VAL A 253 -1.48 -2.41 8.07
CA VAL A 253 -1.13 -3.82 7.88
C VAL A 253 -1.53 -4.25 6.48
N HIS A 254 -0.57 -4.69 5.70
CA HIS A 254 -0.72 -5.13 4.32
C HIS A 254 -0.41 -6.62 4.20
N GLN A 255 -1.12 -7.31 3.31
CA GLN A 255 -1.00 -8.75 3.04
C GLN A 255 -1.34 -9.61 4.26
N TYR A 256 -2.24 -9.15 5.12
CA TYR A 256 -2.71 -9.91 6.29
C TYR A 256 -3.29 -11.26 5.91
N ASP A 257 -3.82 -11.38 4.70
CA ASP A 257 -4.43 -12.59 4.17
C ASP A 257 -3.43 -13.73 3.88
N ARG A 258 -2.12 -13.44 3.90
CA ARG A 258 -1.03 -14.42 3.80
C ARG A 258 -0.81 -15.19 5.11
N VAL A 259 -1.27 -14.65 6.23
CA VAL A 259 -1.13 -15.28 7.55
C VAL A 259 -2.51 -15.76 8.00
N PRO A 260 -2.77 -17.08 8.06
CA PRO A 260 -4.10 -17.62 8.34
C PRO A 260 -4.75 -17.11 9.63
N GLU A 261 -3.98 -16.98 10.71
CA GLU A 261 -4.44 -16.44 11.99
C GLU A 261 -4.89 -14.98 11.87
N TRP A 262 -4.09 -14.14 11.21
CA TRP A 262 -4.41 -12.72 11.01
C TRP A 262 -5.62 -12.56 10.10
N LYS A 263 -5.67 -13.36 9.03
CA LYS A 263 -6.82 -13.38 8.12
C LYS A 263 -8.11 -13.72 8.85
N SER A 264 -8.11 -14.79 9.68
CA SER A 264 -9.28 -15.17 10.44
C SER A 264 -9.72 -14.04 11.37
N PHE A 265 -8.80 -13.49 12.14
CA PHE A 265 -9.10 -12.37 13.03
C PHE A 265 -9.68 -11.15 12.30
N VAL A 266 -9.06 -10.72 11.21
CA VAL A 266 -9.51 -9.55 10.44
C VAL A 266 -10.90 -9.80 9.84
N MET A 267 -11.12 -10.98 9.26
CA MET A 267 -12.43 -11.34 8.69
C MET A 267 -13.50 -11.46 9.76
N ASP A 268 -13.21 -12.04 10.91
CA ASP A 268 -14.16 -12.13 12.02
C ASP A 268 -14.49 -10.73 12.58
N LYS A 269 -13.47 -9.89 12.73
CA LYS A 269 -13.64 -8.51 13.24
C LYS A 269 -14.56 -7.67 12.34
N PHE A 270 -14.34 -7.71 11.03
CA PHE A 270 -15.06 -6.84 10.10
C PHE A 270 -16.30 -7.49 9.46
N ASN A 271 -16.52 -8.80 9.64
CA ASN A 271 -17.73 -9.49 9.15
C ASN A 271 -18.79 -9.71 10.25
N GLN A 272 -18.52 -9.34 11.51
CA GLN A 272 -19.60 -9.31 12.50
C GLN A 272 -20.65 -8.31 12.00
N GLU A 273 -21.85 -8.80 11.72
CA GLU A 273 -23.00 -7.93 11.47
C GLU A 273 -23.19 -7.05 12.70
N ASP A 274 -23.52 -5.78 12.52
CA ASP A 274 -23.89 -4.88 13.61
C ASP A 274 -25.11 -5.47 14.33
N GLU A 275 -24.89 -6.28 15.36
CA GLU A 275 -25.95 -6.71 16.29
C GLU A 275 -26.53 -5.54 17.11
N SER A 276 -26.08 -4.30 16.85
CA SER A 276 -26.52 -3.10 17.57
C SER A 276 -27.80 -2.44 17.03
N ASN A 277 -28.49 -3.05 16.06
CA ASN A 277 -29.73 -2.52 15.49
C ASN A 277 -30.98 -3.38 15.79
N PHE A 278 -31.09 -3.93 17.00
CA PHE A 278 -32.35 -4.50 17.49
C PHE A 278 -32.77 -3.84 18.80
#